data_b7c58bbaee6e711a559b607d857d9be6
#
_entry.id   b7c58bbaee6e711a559b607d857d9be6
#
_cell.length_a   1.000
_cell.length_b   1.000
_cell.length_c   1.000
_cell.angle_alpha   90.00
_cell.angle_beta   90.00
_cell.angle_gamma   90.00
#
_symmetry.space_group_name_H-M   'P 1'
#
loop_
_entity.id
_entity.type
_entity.pdbx_description
1 polymer ?
#
loop_
_entity_poly.entity_id
_entity_poly.type
_entity_poly.pdbx_seq_one_letter_code
_entity_poly.pdbx_strand_id
1 'polypeptide(L)'
;MCIRDRGTHEEKGSFFTRGTSRDEYAVYTESPEAYERNMKRLEKKWETIKTLVPEALITMNGSRMGVLYYGTTALPMPEALDLLAEDGIILDQCHVRAFPFGAEVSKFVADHEIIFVVEQNRDGQMRTLLINELEVDPAKMRKVLYYAGLSISANNIHRQISEYFDQNNIAKVAEVKS
;
A
#
# COMPACT_ATOMS: atom_id res chain seq x y z
N MET A 1 25.74 -10.88 6.89
CA MET A 1 25.37 -12.16 7.52
C MET A 1 25.89 -12.13 8.96
N CYS A 2 25.04 -12.36 9.94
CA CYS A 2 25.42 -12.33 11.35
C CYS A 2 26.06 -13.65 11.75
N ILE A 3 27.13 -13.62 12.54
CA ILE A 3 27.78 -14.85 13.05
C ILE A 3 26.86 -15.66 13.97
N ARG A 4 25.76 -15.08 14.44
CA ARG A 4 24.71 -15.76 15.23
C ARG A 4 23.59 -16.35 14.38
N ASP A 5 23.63 -16.19 13.07
CA ASP A 5 22.69 -16.90 12.21
C ASP A 5 22.96 -18.38 12.28
N ARG A 6 21.91 -19.21 12.34
CA ARG A 6 22.04 -20.65 12.52
C ARG A 6 22.96 -21.25 11.45
N GLY A 7 23.94 -22.05 11.87
CA GLY A 7 24.88 -22.74 10.98
C GLY A 7 26.02 -21.90 10.43
N THR A 8 26.15 -20.62 10.78
CA THR A 8 27.20 -19.74 10.26
C THR A 8 28.50 -19.76 11.12
N HIS A 9 28.45 -20.31 12.34
CA HIS A 9 29.57 -20.37 13.26
C HIS A 9 29.40 -21.57 14.19
N GLU A 10 30.49 -22.34 14.41
CA GLU A 10 30.45 -23.57 15.19
C GLU A 10 29.92 -23.39 16.60
N GLU A 11 30.35 -22.33 17.31
CA GLU A 11 29.93 -22.09 18.69
C GLU A 11 28.73 -21.12 18.77
N LYS A 12 28.76 -20.03 18.01
CA LYS A 12 27.77 -18.92 18.13
C LYS A 12 26.55 -19.10 17.27
N GLY A 13 26.65 -19.86 16.18
CA GLY A 13 25.54 -20.22 15.28
C GLY A 13 25.00 -21.63 15.51
N SER A 14 25.60 -22.39 16.44
CA SER A 14 25.22 -23.76 16.79
C SER A 14 24.34 -23.76 18.03
N PHE A 15 23.06 -23.53 17.88
CA PHE A 15 22.10 -23.52 18.98
C PHE A 15 20.77 -24.16 18.60
N PHE A 16 20.11 -24.73 19.59
CA PHE A 16 18.78 -25.30 19.46
C PHE A 16 17.74 -24.24 19.80
N THR A 17 16.77 -24.10 18.92
CA THR A 17 15.62 -23.20 19.15
C THR A 17 14.34 -24.00 19.24
N ARG A 18 13.60 -23.83 20.33
CA ARG A 18 12.25 -24.36 20.53
C ARG A 18 11.40 -23.34 21.30
N GLY A 19 10.11 -23.56 21.29
CA GLY A 19 9.17 -22.67 21.95
C GLY A 19 8.94 -21.38 21.16
N THR A 20 7.90 -20.66 21.51
CA THR A 20 7.41 -19.47 20.79
C THR A 20 7.96 -18.17 21.35
N SER A 21 8.37 -18.15 22.62
CA SER A 21 8.75 -16.92 23.31
C SER A 21 10.23 -16.86 23.69
N ARG A 22 10.78 -15.68 23.61
CA ARG A 22 12.12 -15.29 24.04
C ARG A 22 12.05 -13.98 24.79
N ASP A 23 12.95 -13.77 25.73
CA ASP A 23 13.14 -12.44 26.31
C ASP A 23 13.96 -11.52 25.38
N GLU A 24 14.26 -10.32 25.82
CA GLU A 24 15.05 -9.33 25.09
C GLU A 24 16.50 -9.77 24.80
N TYR A 25 17.00 -10.79 25.48
CA TYR A 25 18.33 -11.37 25.31
C TYR A 25 18.31 -12.65 24.46
N ALA A 26 17.15 -12.98 23.88
CA ALA A 26 16.91 -14.20 23.11
C ALA A 26 16.96 -15.50 23.93
N VAL A 27 16.86 -15.41 25.25
CA VAL A 27 16.74 -16.57 26.13
C VAL A 27 15.31 -17.07 26.13
N TYR A 28 15.14 -18.39 26.03
CA TYR A 28 13.81 -19.01 26.09
C TYR A 28 13.09 -18.67 27.40
N THR A 29 11.86 -18.28 27.32
CA THR A 29 11.01 -18.00 28.46
C THR A 29 9.53 -18.28 28.15
N GLU A 30 8.77 -18.66 29.16
CA GLU A 30 7.32 -18.80 29.13
C GLU A 30 6.63 -17.70 29.97
N SER A 31 7.40 -16.69 30.46
CA SER A 31 6.84 -15.58 31.22
C SER A 31 5.95 -14.72 30.33
N PRO A 32 4.66 -14.54 30.69
CA PRO A 32 3.77 -13.61 29.98
C PRO A 32 4.29 -12.18 29.97
N GLU A 33 4.93 -11.74 31.06
CA GLU A 33 5.48 -10.38 31.18
C GLU A 33 6.66 -10.16 30.23
N ALA A 34 7.52 -11.16 29.99
CA ALA A 34 8.59 -11.07 29.02
C ALA A 34 8.03 -10.98 27.59
N TYR A 35 7.00 -11.74 27.30
CA TYR A 35 6.29 -11.70 26.01
C TYR A 35 5.66 -10.34 25.77
N GLU A 36 4.91 -9.83 26.75
CA GLU A 36 4.24 -8.52 26.66
C GLU A 36 5.24 -7.37 26.45
N ARG A 37 6.38 -7.37 27.19
CA ARG A 37 7.44 -6.38 26.96
C ARG A 37 7.98 -6.41 25.54
N ASN A 38 8.16 -7.58 24.96
CA ASN A 38 8.61 -7.72 23.57
C ASN A 38 7.57 -7.21 22.58
N MET A 39 6.30 -7.49 22.78
CA MET A 39 5.23 -6.98 21.92
C MET A 39 5.17 -5.45 21.96
N LYS A 40 5.18 -4.84 23.14
CA LYS A 40 5.22 -3.37 23.30
C LYS A 40 6.47 -2.75 22.65
N ARG A 41 7.61 -3.43 22.72
CA ARG A 41 8.81 -2.97 22.02
C ARG A 41 8.67 -3.03 20.50
N LEU A 42 8.02 -4.07 19.96
CA LEU A 42 7.75 -4.19 18.52
C LEU A 42 6.75 -3.15 18.06
N GLU A 43 5.70 -2.88 18.84
CA GLU A 43 4.75 -1.79 18.58
C GLU A 43 5.47 -0.43 18.47
N LYS A 44 6.30 -0.10 19.47
CA LYS A 44 7.09 1.14 19.43
C LYS A 44 8.04 1.19 18.23
N LYS A 45 8.65 0.05 17.87
CA LYS A 45 9.50 -0.05 16.67
C LYS A 45 8.69 0.21 15.41
N TRP A 46 7.48 -0.30 15.34
CA TRP A 46 6.56 -0.12 14.22
C TRP A 46 6.23 1.36 13.98
N GLU A 47 5.88 2.07 15.06
CA GLU A 47 5.64 3.51 14.98
C GLU A 47 6.90 4.30 14.54
N THR A 48 8.08 3.88 15.01
CA THR A 48 9.34 4.49 14.57
C THR A 48 9.59 4.26 13.08
N ILE A 49 9.30 3.07 12.57
CA ILE A 49 9.51 2.73 11.15
C ILE A 49 8.66 3.63 10.23
N LYS A 50 7.45 4.01 10.62
CA LYS A 50 6.59 4.91 9.85
C LYS A 50 7.29 6.23 9.48
N THR A 51 8.21 6.69 10.31
CA THR A 51 8.97 7.94 10.09
C THR A 51 10.28 7.75 9.33
N LEU A 52 10.67 6.52 9.06
CA LEU A 52 11.95 6.17 8.43
C LEU A 52 11.81 5.58 7.02
N VAL A 53 10.63 5.09 6.67
CA VAL A 53 10.36 4.57 5.33
C VAL A 53 10.18 5.71 4.33
N PRO A 54 10.41 5.46 3.02
CA PRO A 54 10.17 6.45 1.98
C PRO A 54 8.70 6.91 1.98
N GLU A 55 8.49 8.22 2.01
CA GLU A 55 7.15 8.80 1.87
C GLU A 55 6.52 8.47 0.52
N ALA A 56 5.20 8.38 0.47
CA ALA A 56 4.47 8.25 -0.79
C ALA A 56 4.63 9.52 -1.64
N LEU A 57 4.63 9.36 -2.96
CA LEU A 57 4.61 10.50 -3.88
C LEU A 57 3.16 10.89 -4.15
N ILE A 58 2.80 12.11 -3.78
CA ILE A 58 1.45 12.65 -3.94
C ILE A 58 1.45 13.72 -5.03
N THR A 59 0.50 13.62 -5.96
CA THR A 59 0.22 14.68 -6.94
C THR A 59 -1.25 15.06 -6.82
N MET A 60 -1.51 16.33 -6.52
CA MET A 60 -2.85 16.86 -6.34
C MET A 60 -3.24 17.70 -7.56
N ASN A 61 -4.33 17.31 -8.22
CA ASN A 61 -4.93 18.02 -9.35
C ASN A 61 -6.26 18.69 -8.96
N GLY A 62 -6.62 18.61 -7.66
CA GLY A 62 -7.84 19.17 -7.11
C GLY A 62 -9.09 18.31 -7.35
N SER A 63 -8.89 17.01 -7.57
CA SER A 63 -9.99 16.07 -7.79
C SER A 63 -10.58 15.59 -6.45
N ARG A 64 -11.87 15.28 -6.46
CA ARG A 64 -12.54 14.58 -5.34
C ARG A 64 -12.24 13.07 -5.34
N MET A 65 -11.63 12.57 -6.41
CA MET A 65 -11.28 11.16 -6.59
C MET A 65 -9.79 10.99 -6.77
N GLY A 66 -9.24 9.92 -6.17
CA GLY A 66 -7.83 9.60 -6.24
C GLY A 66 -7.55 8.25 -6.87
N VAL A 67 -6.33 8.08 -7.35
CA VAL A 67 -5.77 6.78 -7.71
C VAL A 67 -4.58 6.46 -6.82
N LEU A 68 -4.58 5.27 -6.25
CA LEU A 68 -3.50 4.76 -5.41
C LEU A 68 -2.89 3.53 -6.07
N TYR A 69 -1.57 3.52 -6.18
CA TYR A 69 -0.82 2.46 -6.83
C TYR A 69 0.55 2.27 -6.21
N TYR A 70 1.23 1.16 -6.54
CA TYR A 70 2.54 0.83 -6.01
C TYR A 70 3.34 -0.07 -6.97
N GLY A 71 4.63 -0.21 -6.68
CA GLY A 71 5.53 -1.10 -7.41
C GLY A 71 5.60 -0.76 -8.90
N THR A 72 5.65 -1.79 -9.75
CA THR A 72 5.78 -1.64 -11.21
C THR A 72 4.57 -1.01 -11.90
N THR A 73 3.43 -0.89 -11.21
CA THR A 73 2.26 -0.15 -11.71
C THR A 73 2.58 1.33 -11.95
N ALA A 74 3.63 1.85 -11.33
CA ALA A 74 4.10 3.22 -11.56
C ALA A 74 4.59 3.47 -12.99
N LEU A 75 4.98 2.43 -13.72
CA LEU A 75 5.48 2.58 -15.09
C LEU A 75 4.38 2.95 -16.11
N PRO A 76 3.23 2.24 -16.17
CA PRO A 76 2.15 2.58 -17.08
C PRO A 76 1.23 3.70 -16.55
N MET A 77 1.37 4.12 -15.29
CA MET A 77 0.43 5.07 -14.67
C MET A 77 0.40 6.45 -15.35
N PRO A 78 1.52 7.08 -15.73
CA PRO A 78 1.48 8.37 -16.42
C PRO A 78 0.64 8.32 -17.70
N GLU A 79 0.89 7.35 -18.58
CA GLU A 79 0.12 7.15 -19.81
C GLU A 79 -1.37 6.87 -19.53
N ALA A 80 -1.68 6.08 -18.47
CA ALA A 80 -3.06 5.83 -18.10
C ALA A 80 -3.80 7.09 -17.65
N LEU A 81 -3.11 7.98 -16.95
CA LEU A 81 -3.66 9.25 -16.49
C LEU A 81 -3.84 10.25 -17.64
N ASP A 82 -2.93 10.24 -18.62
CA ASP A 82 -3.08 11.05 -19.84
C ASP A 82 -4.31 10.61 -20.62
N LEU A 83 -4.51 9.30 -20.83
CA LEU A 83 -5.70 8.76 -21.47
C LEU A 83 -7.00 9.08 -20.71
N LEU A 84 -6.96 9.03 -19.38
CA LEU A 84 -8.10 9.42 -18.55
C LEU A 84 -8.40 10.92 -18.68
N ALA A 85 -7.37 11.75 -18.73
CA ALA A 85 -7.51 13.19 -18.90
C ALA A 85 -8.10 13.56 -20.27
N GLU A 86 -7.73 12.85 -21.34
CA GLU A 86 -8.36 12.97 -22.67
C GLU A 86 -9.86 12.69 -22.64
N ASP A 87 -10.28 11.74 -21.77
CA ASP A 87 -11.71 11.46 -21.51
C ASP A 87 -12.38 12.43 -20.51
N GLY A 88 -11.66 13.46 -20.03
CA GLY A 88 -12.14 14.41 -19.03
C GLY A 88 -12.20 13.85 -17.62
N ILE A 89 -11.45 12.80 -17.32
CA ILE A 89 -11.33 12.18 -15.99
C ILE A 89 -10.01 12.61 -15.35
N ILE A 90 -10.08 13.52 -14.39
CA ILE A 90 -8.91 14.00 -13.64
C ILE A 90 -8.89 13.36 -12.25
N LEU A 91 -7.76 12.76 -11.89
CA LEU A 91 -7.56 12.10 -10.61
C LEU A 91 -6.34 12.69 -9.88
N ASP A 92 -6.44 12.76 -8.56
CA ASP A 92 -5.29 12.96 -7.70
C ASP A 92 -4.53 11.63 -7.55
N GLN A 93 -3.22 11.68 -7.33
CA GLN A 93 -2.36 10.49 -7.37
C GLN A 93 -1.66 10.24 -6.05
N CYS A 94 -1.60 8.97 -5.64
CA CYS A 94 -0.80 8.49 -4.53
C CYS A 94 0.03 7.27 -4.95
N HIS A 95 1.33 7.46 -5.17
CA HIS A 95 2.26 6.37 -5.39
C HIS A 95 2.84 5.91 -4.05
N VAL A 96 2.31 4.82 -3.51
CA VAL A 96 2.80 4.20 -2.28
C VAL A 96 4.13 3.52 -2.54
N ARG A 97 5.17 3.87 -1.75
CA ARG A 97 6.53 3.37 -1.92
C ARG A 97 6.97 2.43 -0.81
N ALA A 98 6.30 2.47 0.33
CA ALA A 98 6.67 1.68 1.49
C ALA A 98 5.47 1.32 2.37
N PHE A 99 5.69 0.39 3.28
CA PHE A 99 4.83 0.02 4.37
C PHE A 99 5.69 -0.07 5.65
N PRO A 100 5.22 0.37 6.82
CA PRO A 100 3.89 0.92 7.15
C PRO A 100 3.59 2.26 6.45
N PHE A 101 2.29 2.55 6.28
CA PHE A 101 1.88 3.80 5.64
C PHE A 101 2.24 5.03 6.47
N GLY A 102 2.78 6.05 5.82
CA GLY A 102 3.01 7.36 6.41
C GLY A 102 1.72 8.18 6.56
N ALA A 103 1.84 9.31 7.26
CA ALA A 103 0.71 10.21 7.49
C ALA A 103 0.14 10.79 6.18
N GLU A 104 0.98 10.95 5.16
CA GLU A 104 0.59 11.45 3.83
C GLU A 104 -0.39 10.52 3.12
N VAL A 105 -0.22 9.17 3.26
CA VAL A 105 -1.17 8.20 2.69
C VAL A 105 -2.50 8.27 3.42
N SER A 106 -2.47 8.33 4.76
CA SER A 106 -3.68 8.47 5.58
C SER A 106 -4.45 9.74 5.23
N LYS A 107 -3.73 10.86 5.06
CA LYS A 107 -4.32 12.13 4.65
C LYS A 107 -4.93 12.04 3.25
N PHE A 108 -4.19 11.49 2.27
CA PHE A 108 -4.70 11.30 0.92
C PHE A 108 -6.01 10.50 0.92
N VAL A 109 -6.03 9.40 1.69
CA VAL A 109 -7.22 8.56 1.79
C VAL A 109 -8.39 9.30 2.47
N ALA A 110 -8.12 10.14 3.48
CA ALA A 110 -9.16 10.92 4.15
C ALA A 110 -9.78 11.98 3.23
N ASP A 111 -8.95 12.68 2.47
CA ASP A 111 -9.34 13.84 1.65
C ASP A 111 -10.20 13.47 0.41
N HIS A 112 -10.16 12.21 -0.05
CA HIS A 112 -10.86 11.79 -1.25
C HIS A 112 -12.16 11.04 -0.94
N GLU A 113 -13.16 11.17 -1.81
CA GLU A 113 -14.45 10.45 -1.71
C GLU A 113 -14.36 9.03 -2.25
N ILE A 114 -13.67 8.87 -3.37
CA ILE A 114 -13.43 7.58 -4.03
C ILE A 114 -11.95 7.46 -4.36
N ILE A 115 -11.39 6.28 -4.10
CA ILE A 115 -10.00 5.96 -4.43
C ILE A 115 -9.96 4.67 -5.24
N PHE A 116 -9.38 4.75 -6.43
CA PHE A 116 -9.09 3.59 -7.27
C PHE A 116 -7.76 2.97 -6.83
N VAL A 117 -7.80 1.77 -6.29
CA VAL A 117 -6.60 1.03 -5.87
C VAL A 117 -6.19 0.09 -6.99
N VAL A 118 -5.06 0.42 -7.65
CA VAL A 118 -4.56 -0.32 -8.82
C VAL A 118 -3.55 -1.36 -8.38
N GLU A 119 -3.86 -2.63 -8.63
CA GLU A 119 -3.09 -3.76 -8.14
C GLU A 119 -2.91 -4.86 -9.18
N GLN A 120 -1.72 -5.46 -9.20
CA GLN A 120 -1.42 -6.61 -10.05
C GLN A 120 -1.59 -7.93 -9.29
N ASN A 121 -2.76 -8.10 -8.67
CA ASN A 121 -3.20 -9.34 -8.02
C ASN A 121 -4.73 -9.49 -8.13
N ARG A 122 -5.22 -10.71 -7.90
CA ARG A 122 -6.65 -11.06 -8.01
C ARG A 122 -7.47 -10.55 -6.83
N ASP A 123 -6.90 -10.47 -5.67
CA ASP A 123 -7.64 -10.40 -4.41
C ASP A 123 -7.80 -8.97 -3.86
N GLY A 124 -7.04 -8.00 -4.39
CA GLY A 124 -7.07 -6.62 -3.89
C GLY A 124 -6.39 -6.51 -2.52
N GLN A 125 -5.18 -7.04 -2.42
CA GLN A 125 -4.44 -7.15 -1.15
C GLN A 125 -4.07 -5.79 -0.56
N MET A 126 -3.60 -4.86 -1.39
CA MET A 126 -3.29 -3.49 -0.96
C MET A 126 -4.55 -2.77 -0.46
N ARG A 127 -5.66 -2.92 -1.21
CA ARG A 127 -6.96 -2.38 -0.76
C ARG A 127 -7.34 -2.91 0.62
N THR A 128 -7.21 -4.22 0.84
CA THR A 128 -7.51 -4.84 2.13
C THR A 128 -6.60 -4.32 3.23
N LEU A 129 -5.30 -4.16 2.93
CA LEU A 129 -4.33 -3.61 3.87
C LEU A 129 -4.66 -2.16 4.24
N LEU A 130 -4.98 -1.31 3.26
CA LEU A 130 -5.39 0.09 3.49
C LEU A 130 -6.63 0.18 4.38
N ILE A 131 -7.65 -0.64 4.13
CA ILE A 131 -8.88 -0.67 4.92
C ILE A 131 -8.56 -1.04 6.37
N ASN A 132 -7.75 -2.08 6.60
CA ASN A 132 -7.44 -2.56 7.94
C ASN A 132 -6.53 -1.58 8.71
N GLU A 133 -5.50 -1.04 8.07
CA GLU A 133 -4.51 -0.17 8.73
C GLU A 133 -5.03 1.25 8.97
N LEU A 134 -5.92 1.73 8.10
CA LEU A 134 -6.43 3.11 8.15
C LEU A 134 -7.90 3.19 8.57
N GLU A 135 -8.53 2.06 8.88
CA GLU A 135 -9.95 1.96 9.29
C GLU A 135 -10.91 2.68 8.31
N VAL A 136 -10.65 2.54 7.01
CA VAL A 136 -11.40 3.24 5.97
C VAL A 136 -12.65 2.47 5.57
N ASP A 137 -13.74 3.19 5.29
CA ASP A 137 -14.94 2.60 4.71
C ASP A 137 -14.59 1.86 3.40
N PRO A 138 -14.82 0.54 3.31
CA PRO A 138 -14.56 -0.24 2.10
C PRO A 138 -15.27 0.30 0.85
N ALA A 139 -16.39 1.00 1.02
CA ALA A 139 -17.14 1.62 -0.09
C ALA A 139 -16.38 2.77 -0.76
N LYS A 140 -15.41 3.37 -0.09
CA LYS A 140 -14.54 4.43 -0.60
C LYS A 140 -13.46 3.89 -1.56
N MET A 141 -13.08 2.62 -1.41
CA MET A 141 -11.98 1.98 -2.13
C MET A 141 -12.48 1.14 -3.31
N ARG A 142 -12.18 1.53 -4.54
CA ARG A 142 -12.52 0.79 -5.76
C ARG A 142 -11.35 -0.03 -6.25
N LYS A 143 -11.60 -1.28 -6.62
CA LYS A 143 -10.58 -2.19 -7.13
C LYS A 143 -10.36 -1.94 -8.61
N VAL A 144 -9.09 -1.80 -9.01
CA VAL A 144 -8.61 -1.85 -10.39
C VAL A 144 -7.56 -2.95 -10.46
N LEU A 145 -7.98 -4.15 -10.83
CA LEU A 145 -7.16 -5.37 -10.69
C LEU A 145 -6.71 -5.91 -12.04
N TYR A 146 -5.48 -6.41 -12.06
CA TYR A 146 -4.93 -7.12 -13.20
C TYR A 146 -4.12 -8.35 -12.75
N TYR A 147 -4.40 -9.52 -13.30
CA TYR A 147 -3.77 -10.79 -12.89
C TYR A 147 -3.69 -11.80 -14.04
N ALA A 148 -3.45 -11.30 -15.27
CA ALA A 148 -3.40 -12.14 -16.46
C ALA A 148 -1.98 -12.70 -16.77
N GLY A 149 -1.06 -12.68 -15.80
CA GLY A 149 0.29 -13.23 -15.93
C GLY A 149 1.32 -12.32 -16.64
N LEU A 150 0.88 -11.15 -17.09
CA LEU A 150 1.73 -10.10 -17.69
C LEU A 150 1.63 -8.83 -16.85
N SER A 151 2.48 -7.84 -17.12
CA SER A 151 2.39 -6.52 -16.51
C SER A 151 1.11 -5.80 -16.96
N ILE A 152 0.50 -5.05 -16.04
CA ILE A 152 -0.65 -4.20 -16.38
C ILE A 152 -0.25 -3.11 -17.38
N SER A 153 -1.10 -2.83 -18.37
CA SER A 153 -0.91 -1.73 -19.32
C SER A 153 -1.74 -0.50 -18.95
N ALA A 154 -1.35 0.65 -19.48
CA ALA A 154 -2.08 1.91 -19.36
C ALA A 154 -3.54 1.76 -19.80
N ASN A 155 -3.78 1.13 -20.96
CA ASN A 155 -5.13 0.87 -21.47
C ASN A 155 -6.00 0.02 -20.52
N ASN A 156 -5.41 -0.93 -19.77
CA ASN A 156 -6.16 -1.72 -18.81
C ASN A 156 -6.61 -0.90 -17.60
N ILE A 157 -5.76 0.02 -17.13
CA ILE A 157 -6.07 0.94 -16.04
C ILE A 157 -7.16 1.91 -16.51
N HIS A 158 -6.92 2.59 -17.63
CA HIS A 158 -7.84 3.52 -18.26
C HIS A 158 -9.24 2.91 -18.43
N ARG A 159 -9.34 1.77 -19.10
CA ARG A 159 -10.61 1.09 -19.36
C ARG A 159 -11.40 0.81 -18.07
N GLN A 160 -10.78 0.23 -17.05
CA GLN A 160 -11.46 -0.12 -15.80
C GLN A 160 -11.96 1.11 -15.03
N ILE A 161 -11.20 2.21 -15.04
CA ILE A 161 -11.61 3.45 -14.39
C ILE A 161 -12.71 4.13 -15.20
N SER A 162 -12.59 4.24 -16.53
CA SER A 162 -13.61 4.82 -17.40
C SER A 162 -14.93 4.06 -17.32
N GLU A 163 -14.89 2.72 -17.33
CA GLU A 163 -16.08 1.88 -17.12
C GLU A 163 -16.79 2.20 -15.79
N TYR A 164 -16.03 2.47 -14.72
CA TYR A 164 -16.62 2.86 -13.43
C TYR A 164 -17.35 4.21 -13.53
N PHE A 165 -16.76 5.20 -14.20
CA PHE A 165 -17.41 6.51 -14.42
C PHE A 165 -18.69 6.37 -15.21
N ASP A 166 -18.67 5.60 -16.30
CA ASP A 166 -19.83 5.39 -17.16
C ASP A 166 -20.97 4.64 -16.44
N GLN A 167 -20.65 3.58 -15.70
CA GLN A 167 -21.63 2.80 -14.94
C GLN A 167 -22.31 3.58 -13.81
N ASN A 168 -21.63 4.57 -13.24
CA ASN A 168 -22.15 5.37 -12.14
C ASN A 168 -22.66 6.75 -12.60
N ASN A 169 -22.68 7.03 -13.90
CA ASN A 169 -23.07 8.31 -14.50
C ASN A 169 -22.33 9.50 -13.87
N ILE A 170 -21.02 9.34 -13.59
CA ILE A 170 -20.21 10.40 -13.00
C ILE A 170 -19.83 11.38 -14.11
N ALA A 171 -20.12 12.65 -13.88
CA ALA A 171 -19.78 13.70 -14.82
C ALA A 171 -18.27 13.81 -15.02
N LYS A 172 -17.83 13.73 -16.28
CA LYS A 172 -16.47 14.01 -16.71
C LYS A 172 -16.31 15.51 -16.85
N VAL A 173 -15.14 16.06 -16.56
CA VAL A 173 -14.89 17.49 -16.73
C VAL A 173 -14.96 17.77 -18.22
N ALA A 174 -15.82 18.70 -18.64
CA ALA A 174 -15.88 19.11 -20.04
C ALA A 174 -14.51 19.64 -20.47
N GLU A 175 -14.03 19.21 -21.64
CA GLU A 175 -12.76 19.68 -22.23
C GLU A 175 -12.63 21.19 -22.05
N VAL A 176 -11.59 21.62 -21.31
CA VAL A 176 -11.12 22.99 -21.42
C VAL A 176 -10.43 23.06 -22.77
N LYS A 177 -11.18 23.43 -23.81
CA LYS A 177 -10.61 23.77 -25.12
C LYS A 177 -9.66 24.93 -24.91
N SER A 178 -8.37 24.63 -24.99
CA SER A 178 -7.28 25.62 -25.06
C SER A 178 -7.31 26.36 -26.39
#